data_60df263dd53b4342f5567b04e4df3351
#
_entry.id   60df263dd53b4342f5567b04e4df3351
#
_cell.length_a   1.000
_cell.length_b   1.000
_cell.length_c   1.000
_cell.angle_alpha   90.00
_cell.angle_beta   90.00
_cell.angle_gamma   90.00
#
_symmetry.space_group_name_H-M   'P 1'
#
loop_
_entity.id
_entity.type
_entity.pdbx_description
1 polymer ?
#
loop_
_entity_poly.entity_id
_entity_poly.type
_entity_poly.pdbx_seq_one_letter_code
_entity_poly.pdbx_strand_id
1 'polypeptide(L)'
;PMNGIIGMTEIALKDGQTEEKRMDCLKKIEKSSVYLLGLINDILDMSKIESGKMKLVEEKTNLMEMAQGLQPMLEANLKEKEISYEADIQLKNNWFMADSLRLNQVLVNLLSNAVKYSNPGGHIWLTIRETEEVNGFSSLYFQVKDDGIGMEQEKQQLIFHQFEQADNSRNARKQGSGLGLAISSRIVQMMNADIGLVSEPGKGSCFYFTILLHPVTGEQTRETEKPEQISFEGKRILVVEDNELNMEIICTILEGYGILTEQAVNGKEAVHQMEKTAPGYYDMILMDIMMPEMDGLEAARAIRAMEREECKTIPIYAMSANAFDEDVKRSLASGMNGHLSKPVDTQVLEKTLKEMLG
;
A
#
# COMPACT_ATOMS: atom_id res chain seq x y z
N PRO A 1 7.09 -19.04 -5.57
CA PRO A 1 5.99 -18.40 -6.33
C PRO A 1 6.24 -18.44 -7.84
N MET A 2 7.45 -18.08 -8.31
CA MET A 2 7.81 -18.01 -9.72
C MET A 2 7.44 -19.28 -10.53
N ASN A 3 7.79 -20.47 -10.04
CA ASN A 3 7.42 -21.74 -10.70
C ASN A 3 5.89 -21.95 -10.76
N GLY A 4 5.15 -21.41 -9.79
CA GLY A 4 3.69 -21.42 -9.79
C GLY A 4 3.11 -20.52 -10.87
N ILE A 5 3.65 -19.32 -11.03
CA ILE A 5 3.26 -18.37 -12.08
C ILE A 5 3.52 -19.00 -13.45
N ILE A 6 4.75 -19.43 -13.71
CA ILE A 6 5.15 -20.02 -14.98
C ILE A 6 4.29 -21.26 -15.32
N GLY A 7 4.16 -22.21 -14.39
CA GLY A 7 3.39 -23.42 -14.63
C GLY A 7 1.90 -23.20 -14.84
N MET A 8 1.27 -22.23 -14.13
CA MET A 8 -0.13 -21.89 -14.36
C MET A 8 -0.33 -21.12 -15.67
N THR A 9 0.63 -20.30 -16.08
CA THR A 9 0.61 -19.64 -17.39
C THR A 9 0.69 -20.68 -18.52
N GLU A 10 1.61 -21.63 -18.43
CA GLU A 10 1.71 -22.72 -19.41
C GLU A 10 0.42 -23.55 -19.52
N ILE A 11 -0.23 -23.81 -18.37
CA ILE A 11 -1.50 -24.54 -18.36
C ILE A 11 -2.61 -23.70 -19.00
N ALA A 12 -2.69 -22.41 -18.69
CA ALA A 12 -3.73 -21.51 -19.24
C ALA A 12 -3.61 -21.34 -20.76
N LEU A 13 -2.37 -21.37 -21.28
CA LEU A 13 -2.10 -21.21 -22.73
C LEU A 13 -2.30 -22.49 -23.55
N LYS A 14 -2.49 -23.67 -22.92
CA LYS A 14 -2.73 -24.91 -23.67
C LYS A 14 -4.07 -24.87 -24.39
N ASP A 15 -4.07 -25.35 -25.65
CA ASP A 15 -5.28 -25.53 -26.44
C ASP A 15 -6.26 -26.50 -25.76
N GLY A 16 -7.57 -26.25 -25.94
CA GLY A 16 -8.64 -27.10 -25.41
C GLY A 16 -8.96 -26.92 -23.93
N GLN A 17 -8.37 -25.92 -23.24
CA GLN A 17 -8.76 -25.58 -21.87
C GLN A 17 -10.13 -24.91 -21.84
N THR A 18 -10.95 -25.24 -20.83
CA THR A 18 -12.22 -24.55 -20.57
C THR A 18 -11.96 -23.14 -20.01
N GLU A 19 -12.88 -22.22 -20.26
CA GLU A 19 -12.82 -20.84 -19.73
C GLU A 19 -12.69 -20.84 -18.20
N GLU A 20 -13.45 -21.71 -17.52
CA GLU A 20 -13.39 -21.88 -16.07
C GLU A 20 -11.97 -22.24 -15.59
N LYS A 21 -11.30 -23.13 -16.30
CA LYS A 21 -9.94 -23.57 -15.94
C LYS A 21 -8.89 -22.51 -16.23
N ARG A 22 -9.07 -21.73 -17.31
CA ARG A 22 -8.23 -20.55 -17.59
C ARG A 22 -8.36 -19.52 -16.50
N MET A 23 -9.61 -19.22 -16.10
CA MET A 23 -9.87 -18.27 -15.00
C MET A 23 -9.28 -18.74 -13.67
N ASP A 24 -9.35 -20.03 -13.34
CA ASP A 24 -8.71 -20.60 -12.13
C ASP A 24 -7.18 -20.45 -12.19
N CYS A 25 -6.56 -20.67 -13.37
CA CYS A 25 -5.13 -20.43 -13.55
C CYS A 25 -4.75 -18.96 -13.36
N LEU A 26 -5.51 -18.03 -13.93
CA LEU A 26 -5.28 -16.59 -13.80
C LEU A 26 -5.37 -16.13 -12.34
N LYS A 27 -6.37 -16.57 -11.58
CA LYS A 27 -6.48 -16.29 -10.14
C LYS A 27 -5.28 -16.83 -9.33
N LYS A 28 -4.76 -18.00 -9.71
CA LYS A 28 -3.56 -18.57 -9.06
C LYS A 28 -2.28 -17.83 -9.44
N ILE A 29 -2.17 -17.35 -10.68
CA ILE A 29 -1.07 -16.48 -11.13
C ILE A 29 -1.10 -15.18 -10.36
N GLU A 30 -2.24 -14.49 -10.31
CA GLU A 30 -2.44 -13.26 -9.56
C GLU A 30 -2.02 -13.42 -8.10
N LYS A 31 -2.57 -14.42 -7.39
CA LYS A 31 -2.23 -14.71 -5.99
C LYS A 31 -0.72 -14.96 -5.80
N SER A 32 -0.08 -15.67 -6.72
CA SER A 32 1.35 -15.96 -6.65
C SER A 32 2.21 -14.72 -6.95
N SER A 33 1.75 -13.83 -7.83
CA SER A 33 2.42 -12.58 -8.18
C SER A 33 2.35 -11.57 -7.03
N VAL A 34 1.17 -11.38 -6.42
CA VAL A 34 1.00 -10.53 -5.23
C VAL A 34 1.87 -11.02 -4.07
N TYR A 35 1.92 -12.34 -3.86
CA TYR A 35 2.78 -12.92 -2.84
C TYR A 35 4.28 -12.68 -3.12
N LEU A 36 4.72 -12.82 -4.39
CA LEU A 36 6.11 -12.55 -4.77
C LEU A 36 6.48 -11.08 -4.59
N LEU A 37 5.57 -10.16 -4.96
CA LEU A 37 5.76 -8.73 -4.76
C LEU A 37 5.90 -8.39 -3.27
N GLY A 38 5.05 -8.98 -2.41
CA GLY A 38 5.15 -8.84 -0.96
C GLY A 38 6.51 -9.30 -0.42
N LEU A 39 7.03 -10.46 -0.89
CA LEU A 39 8.36 -10.94 -0.51
C LEU A 39 9.49 -9.98 -0.92
N ILE A 40 9.42 -9.43 -2.13
CA ILE A 40 10.42 -8.47 -2.62
C ILE A 40 10.38 -7.21 -1.75
N ASN A 41 9.21 -6.68 -1.44
CA ASN A 41 9.04 -5.51 -0.60
C ASN A 41 9.54 -5.77 0.84
N ASP A 42 9.26 -6.93 1.42
CA ASP A 42 9.79 -7.34 2.72
C ASP A 42 11.33 -7.35 2.73
N ILE A 43 11.97 -7.90 1.70
CA ILE A 43 13.43 -7.93 1.58
C ILE A 43 14.01 -6.52 1.42
N LEU A 44 13.37 -5.68 0.61
CA LEU A 44 13.79 -4.29 0.42
C LEU A 44 13.65 -3.47 1.70
N ASP A 45 12.52 -3.62 2.41
CA ASP A 45 12.30 -2.96 3.71
C ASP A 45 13.36 -3.42 4.73
N MET A 46 13.63 -4.72 4.80
CA MET A 46 14.66 -5.25 5.69
C MET A 46 16.05 -4.69 5.38
N SER A 47 16.43 -4.64 4.10
CA SER A 47 17.70 -4.06 3.65
C SER A 47 17.82 -2.57 4.02
N LYS A 48 16.71 -1.81 3.90
CA LYS A 48 16.67 -0.39 4.32
C LYS A 48 16.83 -0.21 5.82
N ILE A 49 16.17 -1.08 6.60
CA ILE A 49 16.27 -1.09 8.06
C ILE A 49 17.71 -1.38 8.49
N GLU A 50 18.32 -2.45 7.98
CA GLU A 50 19.69 -2.85 8.33
C GLU A 50 20.75 -1.81 7.93
N SER A 51 20.56 -1.15 6.80
CA SER A 51 21.45 -0.08 6.35
C SER A 51 21.21 1.28 7.06
N GLY A 52 20.22 1.37 7.95
CA GLY A 52 19.83 2.61 8.63
C GLY A 52 19.25 3.68 7.71
N LYS A 53 18.84 3.28 6.49
CA LYS A 53 18.26 4.19 5.49
C LYS A 53 16.74 4.37 5.65
N MET A 54 16.06 3.49 6.37
CA MET A 54 14.64 3.68 6.66
C MET A 54 14.49 4.82 7.66
N LYS A 55 13.60 5.76 7.34
CA LYS A 55 13.23 6.87 8.22
C LYS A 55 11.71 6.86 8.37
N LEU A 56 11.22 7.23 9.54
CA LEU A 56 9.79 7.46 9.74
C LEU A 56 9.41 8.82 9.17
N VAL A 57 8.29 8.87 8.47
CA VAL A 57 7.72 10.10 7.91
C VAL A 57 6.41 10.38 8.66
N GLU A 58 6.49 11.27 9.64
CA GLU A 58 5.31 11.67 10.41
C GLU A 58 4.43 12.62 9.61
N GLU A 59 3.18 12.27 9.46
CA GLU A 59 2.14 13.06 8.80
C GLU A 59 0.88 13.12 9.65
N LYS A 60 0.00 14.10 9.36
CA LYS A 60 -1.30 14.21 10.03
C LYS A 60 -2.15 13.01 9.65
N THR A 61 -2.36 12.10 10.59
CA THR A 61 -3.03 10.82 10.40
C THR A 61 -4.30 10.73 11.22
N ASN A 62 -5.42 10.31 10.61
CA ASN A 62 -6.65 9.95 11.30
C ASN A 62 -6.60 8.47 11.70
N LEU A 63 -6.29 8.19 12.96
CA LEU A 63 -6.17 6.82 13.47
C LEU A 63 -7.50 6.06 13.50
N MET A 64 -8.63 6.77 13.64
CA MET A 64 -9.96 6.14 13.59
C MET A 64 -10.25 5.62 12.17
N GLU A 65 -10.04 6.44 11.15
CA GLU A 65 -10.21 6.03 9.75
C GLU A 65 -9.23 4.92 9.36
N MET A 66 -7.96 5.04 9.76
CA MET A 66 -6.96 4.01 9.51
C MET A 66 -7.40 2.66 10.10
N ALA A 67 -7.87 2.65 11.34
CA ALA A 67 -8.31 1.42 12.02
C ALA A 67 -9.58 0.82 11.37
N GLN A 68 -10.52 1.66 10.94
CA GLN A 68 -11.72 1.22 10.21
C GLN A 68 -11.37 0.64 8.84
N GLY A 69 -10.33 1.12 8.19
CA GLY A 69 -9.82 0.61 6.91
C GLY A 69 -9.20 -0.79 6.98
N LEU A 70 -8.83 -1.28 8.17
CA LEU A 70 -8.20 -2.61 8.33
C LEU A 70 -9.17 -3.78 8.08
N GLN A 71 -10.42 -3.67 8.52
CA GLN A 71 -11.40 -4.76 8.38
C GLN A 71 -11.71 -5.13 6.92
N PRO A 72 -11.98 -4.19 6.00
CA PRO A 72 -12.22 -4.49 4.60
C PRO A 72 -11.08 -5.26 3.93
N MET A 73 -9.82 -4.97 4.30
CA MET A 73 -8.63 -5.66 3.76
C MET A 73 -8.58 -7.14 4.14
N LEU A 74 -9.22 -7.53 5.24
CA LEU A 74 -9.21 -8.89 5.78
C LEU A 74 -10.48 -9.67 5.45
N GLU A 75 -11.53 -9.00 4.97
CA GLU A 75 -12.89 -9.53 4.86
C GLU A 75 -12.98 -10.86 4.11
N ALA A 76 -12.29 -10.97 2.97
CA ALA A 76 -12.28 -12.20 2.17
C ALA A 76 -11.73 -13.40 2.96
N ASN A 77 -10.61 -13.20 3.68
CA ASN A 77 -9.95 -14.24 4.46
C ASN A 77 -10.74 -14.58 5.74
N LEU A 78 -11.37 -13.58 6.37
CA LEU A 78 -12.25 -13.77 7.52
C LEU A 78 -13.47 -14.60 7.14
N LYS A 79 -14.12 -14.30 6.01
CA LYS A 79 -15.26 -15.06 5.48
C LYS A 79 -14.87 -16.49 5.09
N GLU A 80 -13.74 -16.70 4.41
CA GLU A 80 -13.27 -18.02 4.00
C GLU A 80 -13.09 -18.97 5.19
N LYS A 81 -12.67 -18.43 6.34
CA LYS A 81 -12.44 -19.21 7.57
C LYS A 81 -13.56 -19.09 8.61
N GLU A 82 -14.64 -18.35 8.32
CA GLU A 82 -15.73 -18.09 9.26
C GLU A 82 -15.24 -17.44 10.58
N ILE A 83 -14.19 -16.60 10.52
CA ILE A 83 -13.61 -15.94 11.69
C ILE A 83 -14.39 -14.66 12.01
N SER A 84 -14.75 -14.49 13.28
CA SER A 84 -15.33 -13.26 13.80
C SER A 84 -14.24 -12.23 14.08
N TYR A 85 -14.45 -10.98 13.67
CA TYR A 85 -13.55 -9.85 13.93
C TYR A 85 -14.26 -8.76 14.71
N GLU A 86 -13.63 -8.28 15.77
CA GLU A 86 -14.14 -7.21 16.61
C GLU A 86 -13.05 -6.14 16.82
N ALA A 87 -13.40 -4.86 16.64
CA ALA A 87 -12.51 -3.73 16.87
C ALA A 87 -13.03 -2.85 18.01
N ASP A 88 -12.24 -2.71 19.08
CA ASP A 88 -12.48 -1.81 20.22
C ASP A 88 -11.52 -0.62 20.14
N ILE A 89 -12.01 0.53 19.64
CA ILE A 89 -11.23 1.74 19.40
C ILE A 89 -11.70 2.82 20.35
N GLN A 90 -10.84 3.20 21.29
CA GLN A 90 -11.12 4.20 22.33
C GLN A 90 -10.07 5.33 22.26
N LEU A 91 -10.36 6.35 21.45
CA LEU A 91 -9.52 7.52 21.24
C LEU A 91 -10.22 8.77 21.78
N LYS A 92 -9.49 9.66 22.47
CA LYS A 92 -9.94 11.00 22.86
C LYS A 92 -9.82 11.98 21.69
N ASN A 93 -8.81 11.77 20.86
CA ASN A 93 -8.55 12.52 19.64
C ASN A 93 -8.36 11.54 18.48
N ASN A 94 -8.86 11.88 17.29
CA ASN A 94 -8.70 11.04 16.12
C ASN A 94 -7.43 11.35 15.32
N TRP A 95 -6.88 12.57 15.47
CA TRP A 95 -5.78 13.05 14.65
C TRP A 95 -4.46 13.09 15.41
N PHE A 96 -3.43 12.47 14.84
CA PHE A 96 -2.08 12.39 15.41
C PHE A 96 -1.03 12.60 14.33
N MET A 97 0.17 13.06 14.73
CA MET A 97 1.35 12.99 13.87
C MET A 97 1.90 11.57 13.95
N ALA A 98 1.83 10.83 12.85
CA ALA A 98 2.25 9.44 12.76
C ALA A 98 2.72 9.08 11.35
N ASP A 99 3.60 8.09 11.22
CA ASP A 99 3.86 7.42 9.96
C ASP A 99 2.72 6.41 9.70
N SER A 100 1.68 6.88 9.00
CA SER A 100 0.47 6.11 8.73
C SER A 100 0.76 4.83 7.95
N LEU A 101 1.67 4.89 6.97
CA LEU A 101 2.06 3.75 6.14
C LEU A 101 2.71 2.65 6.98
N ARG A 102 3.67 3.03 7.83
CA ARG A 102 4.41 2.06 8.66
C ARG A 102 3.57 1.50 9.80
N LEU A 103 2.74 2.33 10.43
CA LEU A 103 1.81 1.86 11.45
C LEU A 103 0.77 0.89 10.87
N ASN A 104 0.21 1.22 9.69
CA ASN A 104 -0.70 0.32 8.97
C ASN A 104 -0.01 -1.00 8.58
N GLN A 105 1.24 -0.96 8.10
CA GLN A 105 2.05 -2.14 7.79
C GLN A 105 2.18 -3.08 8.99
N VAL A 106 2.47 -2.54 10.18
CA VAL A 106 2.54 -3.33 11.43
C VAL A 106 1.20 -3.98 11.73
N LEU A 107 0.10 -3.21 11.73
CA LEU A 107 -1.24 -3.72 12.08
C LEU A 107 -1.74 -4.77 11.09
N VAL A 108 -1.59 -4.53 9.79
CA VAL A 108 -1.96 -5.50 8.75
C VAL A 108 -1.17 -6.80 8.89
N ASN A 109 0.14 -6.72 9.19
CA ASN A 109 0.94 -7.91 9.41
C ASN A 109 0.50 -8.71 10.66
N LEU A 110 0.23 -8.03 11.78
CA LEU A 110 -0.26 -8.70 12.99
C LEU A 110 -1.65 -9.33 12.76
N LEU A 111 -2.56 -8.62 12.12
CA LEU A 111 -3.91 -9.11 11.81
C LEU A 111 -3.90 -10.25 10.80
N SER A 112 -3.09 -10.18 9.74
CA SER A 112 -2.96 -11.28 8.77
C SER A 112 -2.37 -12.53 9.39
N ASN A 113 -1.44 -12.39 10.35
CA ASN A 113 -0.95 -13.51 11.15
C ASN A 113 -2.04 -14.08 12.06
N ALA A 114 -2.85 -13.24 12.72
CA ALA A 114 -4.00 -13.68 13.49
C ALA A 114 -4.97 -14.50 12.64
N VAL A 115 -5.37 -14.01 11.46
CA VAL A 115 -6.23 -14.76 10.51
C VAL A 115 -5.58 -16.08 10.06
N LYS A 116 -4.28 -16.06 9.77
CA LYS A 116 -3.54 -17.23 9.31
C LYS A 116 -3.52 -18.36 10.33
N TYR A 117 -3.34 -18.02 11.61
CA TYR A 117 -3.13 -18.99 12.70
C TYR A 117 -4.38 -19.25 13.54
N SER A 118 -5.47 -18.51 13.34
CA SER A 118 -6.78 -18.84 13.91
C SER A 118 -7.38 -20.09 13.26
N ASN A 119 -8.15 -20.80 14.06
CA ASN A 119 -8.96 -21.92 13.61
C ASN A 119 -10.21 -21.42 12.87
N PRO A 120 -10.83 -22.24 11.98
CA PRO A 120 -12.15 -21.92 11.43
C PRO A 120 -13.17 -21.71 12.56
N GLY A 121 -14.01 -20.66 12.45
CA GLY A 121 -14.95 -20.25 13.47
C GLY A 121 -14.34 -19.53 14.68
N GLY A 122 -13.06 -19.18 14.63
CA GLY A 122 -12.36 -18.47 15.71
C GLY A 122 -12.69 -16.97 15.77
N HIS A 123 -12.00 -16.27 16.67
CA HIS A 123 -12.20 -14.84 16.92
C HIS A 123 -10.88 -14.07 16.91
N ILE A 124 -10.95 -12.83 16.37
CA ILE A 124 -9.84 -11.88 16.37
C ILE A 124 -10.34 -10.55 16.95
N TRP A 125 -9.56 -9.99 17.86
CA TRP A 125 -9.83 -8.69 18.48
C TRP A 125 -8.71 -7.72 18.17
N LEU A 126 -9.07 -6.54 17.66
CA LEU A 126 -8.20 -5.38 17.56
C LEU A 126 -8.60 -4.40 18.67
N THR A 127 -7.65 -4.00 19.51
CA THR A 127 -7.87 -2.95 20.51
C THR A 127 -6.91 -1.80 20.24
N ILE A 128 -7.44 -0.58 20.17
CA ILE A 128 -6.65 0.66 20.09
C ILE A 128 -7.17 1.60 21.18
N ARG A 129 -6.31 1.97 22.14
CA ARG A 129 -6.72 2.80 23.26
C ARG A 129 -5.73 3.92 23.50
N GLU A 130 -6.25 5.13 23.63
CA GLU A 130 -5.50 6.25 24.17
C GLU A 130 -5.55 6.18 25.69
N THR A 131 -4.38 5.95 26.33
CA THR A 131 -4.30 5.72 27.78
C THR A 131 -3.99 6.99 28.53
N GLU A 132 -2.79 7.53 28.40
CA GLU A 132 -2.29 8.67 29.17
C GLU A 132 -1.72 9.74 28.23
N GLU A 133 -1.72 10.97 28.70
CA GLU A 133 -0.99 12.07 28.06
C GLU A 133 0.28 12.34 28.86
N VAL A 134 1.43 12.28 28.20
CA VAL A 134 2.75 12.48 28.81
C VAL A 134 3.50 13.54 28.02
N ASN A 135 3.79 14.68 28.66
CA ASN A 135 4.56 15.78 28.04
C ASN A 135 4.02 16.27 26.68
N GLY A 136 2.70 16.32 26.50
CA GLY A 136 2.07 16.72 25.24
C GLY A 136 2.00 15.63 24.16
N PHE A 137 2.37 14.39 24.52
CA PHE A 137 2.18 13.20 23.69
C PHE A 137 1.09 12.32 24.27
N SER A 138 0.24 11.76 23.43
CA SER A 138 -0.72 10.73 23.82
C SER A 138 -0.06 9.36 23.75
N SER A 139 -0.22 8.59 24.82
CA SER A 139 0.18 7.19 24.88
C SER A 139 -0.90 6.33 24.26
N LEU A 140 -0.60 5.65 23.16
CA LEU A 140 -1.53 4.84 22.37
C LEU A 140 -1.15 3.38 22.47
N TYR A 141 -2.05 2.59 23.04
CA TYR A 141 -1.94 1.14 23.18
C TYR A 141 -2.64 0.46 22.02
N PHE A 142 -1.91 -0.43 21.35
CA PHE A 142 -2.38 -1.28 20.25
C PHE A 142 -2.30 -2.74 20.65
N GLN A 143 -3.33 -3.52 20.37
CA GLN A 143 -3.36 -4.94 20.64
C GLN A 143 -4.10 -5.69 19.52
N VAL A 144 -3.49 -6.78 19.06
CA VAL A 144 -4.13 -7.78 18.19
C VAL A 144 -4.12 -9.10 18.94
N LYS A 145 -5.31 -9.64 19.21
CA LYS A 145 -5.49 -10.90 19.92
C LYS A 145 -6.26 -11.89 19.03
N ASP A 146 -5.86 -13.15 19.05
CA ASP A 146 -6.54 -14.27 18.43
C ASP A 146 -6.76 -15.41 19.44
N ASP A 147 -7.73 -16.28 19.17
CA ASP A 147 -7.98 -17.52 19.89
C ASP A 147 -7.48 -18.77 19.13
N GLY A 148 -6.46 -18.59 18.33
CA GLY A 148 -5.90 -19.60 17.45
C GLY A 148 -5.05 -20.66 18.15
N ILE A 149 -4.11 -21.22 17.38
CA ILE A 149 -3.27 -22.34 17.86
C ILE A 149 -2.30 -21.97 18.98
N GLY A 150 -1.97 -20.69 19.15
CA GLY A 150 -0.97 -20.24 20.11
C GLY A 150 0.44 -20.75 19.83
N MET A 151 1.36 -20.49 20.78
CA MET A 151 2.78 -20.85 20.62
C MET A 151 3.40 -21.31 21.94
N GLU A 152 4.33 -22.25 21.85
CA GLU A 152 5.20 -22.66 22.97
C GLU A 152 6.16 -21.54 23.36
N GLN A 153 6.49 -21.44 24.65
CA GLN A 153 7.31 -20.37 25.21
C GLN A 153 8.68 -20.23 24.54
N GLU A 154 9.28 -21.37 24.16
CA GLU A 154 10.58 -21.40 23.50
C GLU A 154 10.57 -20.74 22.11
N LYS A 155 9.43 -20.78 21.43
CA LYS A 155 9.27 -20.21 20.09
C LYS A 155 8.95 -18.71 20.11
N GLN A 156 8.40 -18.18 21.21
CA GLN A 156 7.96 -16.79 21.30
C GLN A 156 9.06 -15.76 21.09
N GLN A 157 10.28 -16.07 21.48
CA GLN A 157 11.44 -15.19 21.26
C GLN A 157 11.97 -15.29 19.83
N LEU A 158 11.87 -16.48 19.22
CA LEU A 158 12.42 -16.74 17.89
C LEU A 158 11.64 -16.11 16.76
N ILE A 159 10.31 -15.92 16.90
CA ILE A 159 9.44 -15.43 15.82
C ILE A 159 9.72 -13.97 15.40
N PHE A 160 10.46 -13.21 16.19
CA PHE A 160 10.92 -11.87 15.86
C PHE A 160 12.26 -11.86 15.12
N HIS A 161 12.92 -13.03 15.00
CA HIS A 161 14.13 -13.16 14.17
C HIS A 161 13.79 -13.39 12.71
N GLN A 162 14.68 -12.94 11.84
CA GLN A 162 14.50 -13.04 10.39
C GLN A 162 14.45 -14.51 9.95
N PHE A 163 13.51 -14.83 9.04
CA PHE A 163 13.32 -16.14 8.44
C PHE A 163 12.92 -17.27 9.42
N GLU A 164 12.64 -16.94 10.68
CA GLU A 164 12.15 -17.91 11.65
C GLU A 164 10.63 -18.09 11.53
N GLN A 165 10.19 -19.34 11.66
CA GLN A 165 8.77 -19.72 11.68
C GLN A 165 8.53 -20.67 12.84
N ALA A 166 7.45 -20.46 13.56
CA ALA A 166 7.09 -21.27 14.75
C ALA A 166 6.87 -22.75 14.42
N ASP A 167 6.64 -23.12 13.16
CA ASP A 167 6.30 -24.48 12.74
C ASP A 167 7.21 -24.98 11.62
N ASN A 168 8.17 -25.84 12.00
CA ASN A 168 9.08 -26.56 11.09
C ASN A 168 8.49 -27.91 10.62
N SER A 169 7.21 -28.21 10.88
CA SER A 169 6.60 -29.47 10.47
C SER A 169 6.44 -29.53 8.95
N ARG A 170 6.86 -30.63 8.33
CA ARG A 170 6.80 -30.89 6.88
C ARG A 170 5.38 -30.84 6.28
N ASN A 171 4.34 -30.69 7.13
CA ASN A 171 2.94 -30.59 6.75
C ASN A 171 2.38 -29.15 6.75
N ALA A 172 3.14 -28.15 7.21
CA ALA A 172 2.69 -26.77 7.24
C ALA A 172 2.91 -26.09 5.88
N ARG A 173 2.01 -26.30 4.93
CA ARG A 173 1.87 -25.48 3.70
C ARG A 173 1.40 -24.03 4.00
N LYS A 174 1.65 -23.51 5.20
CA LYS A 174 1.28 -22.14 5.56
C LYS A 174 2.40 -21.21 5.07
N GLN A 175 2.21 -20.66 3.87
CA GLN A 175 3.11 -19.69 3.24
C GLN A 175 3.31 -18.45 4.12
N GLY A 176 4.59 -18.03 4.26
CA GLY A 176 4.99 -16.78 4.90
C GLY A 176 6.47 -16.57 4.68
N SER A 177 6.94 -15.31 4.59
CA SER A 177 8.36 -14.97 4.42
C SER A 177 9.20 -15.24 5.68
N GLY A 178 8.57 -15.21 6.85
CA GLY A 178 9.27 -15.15 8.14
C GLY A 178 9.93 -13.78 8.38
N LEU A 179 9.66 -12.77 7.55
CA LEU A 179 10.19 -11.42 7.69
C LEU A 179 9.20 -10.45 8.33
N GLY A 180 7.89 -10.68 8.17
CA GLY A 180 6.87 -9.73 8.56
C GLY A 180 6.95 -9.31 10.05
N LEU A 181 7.06 -10.26 10.99
CA LEU A 181 7.19 -9.93 12.42
C LEU A 181 8.52 -9.25 12.76
N ALA A 182 9.61 -9.64 12.10
CA ALA A 182 10.90 -8.98 12.26
C ALA A 182 10.85 -7.52 11.79
N ILE A 183 10.23 -7.27 10.63
CA ILE A 183 10.01 -5.92 10.09
C ILE A 183 9.10 -5.12 11.03
N SER A 184 7.97 -5.70 11.47
CA SER A 184 7.04 -5.03 12.40
C SER A 184 7.73 -4.65 13.71
N SER A 185 8.51 -5.56 14.30
CA SER A 185 9.29 -5.27 15.51
C SER A 185 10.26 -4.11 15.29
N ARG A 186 10.93 -4.09 14.14
CA ARG A 186 11.89 -3.03 13.83
C ARG A 186 11.22 -1.68 13.60
N ILE A 187 10.07 -1.65 12.92
CA ILE A 187 9.26 -0.43 12.74
C ILE A 187 8.83 0.12 14.09
N VAL A 188 8.31 -0.74 14.99
CA VAL A 188 7.88 -0.33 16.34
C VAL A 188 9.06 0.16 17.17
N GLN A 189 10.25 -0.45 17.04
CA GLN A 189 11.48 0.04 17.67
C GLN A 189 11.89 1.43 17.15
N MET A 190 11.71 1.71 15.86
CA MET A 190 11.93 3.05 15.32
C MET A 190 10.93 4.07 15.86
N MET A 191 9.74 3.63 16.31
CA MET A 191 8.73 4.44 17.03
C MET A 191 9.01 4.50 18.54
N ASN A 192 10.22 4.10 19.00
CA ASN A 192 10.65 4.07 20.40
C ASN A 192 9.81 3.15 21.30
N ALA A 193 9.36 2.01 20.78
CA ALA A 193 8.58 1.01 21.51
C ALA A 193 9.03 -0.41 21.15
N ASP A 194 8.48 -1.40 21.85
CA ASP A 194 8.70 -2.82 21.57
C ASP A 194 7.37 -3.56 21.45
N ILE A 195 7.34 -4.59 20.59
CA ILE A 195 6.17 -5.48 20.49
C ILE A 195 6.25 -6.54 21.58
N GLY A 196 5.27 -6.52 22.48
CA GLY A 196 5.04 -7.58 23.46
C GLY A 196 4.22 -8.73 22.87
N LEU A 197 4.42 -9.92 23.41
CA LEU A 197 3.68 -11.13 23.06
C LEU A 197 3.30 -11.91 24.33
N VAL A 198 2.03 -12.32 24.38
CA VAL A 198 1.54 -13.33 25.32
C VAL A 198 0.85 -14.41 24.50
N SER A 199 1.31 -15.66 24.61
CA SER A 199 0.76 -16.77 23.85
C SER A 199 0.86 -18.08 24.63
N GLU A 200 -0.15 -18.93 24.50
CA GLU A 200 -0.15 -20.28 25.06
C GLU A 200 -0.70 -21.26 24.00
N PRO A 201 -0.12 -22.46 23.88
CA PRO A 201 -0.61 -23.48 22.96
C PRO A 201 -2.12 -23.76 23.17
N GLY A 202 -2.90 -23.68 22.10
CA GLY A 202 -4.36 -23.90 22.11
C GLY A 202 -5.20 -22.78 22.69
N LYS A 203 -4.60 -21.65 23.14
CA LYS A 203 -5.33 -20.49 23.67
C LYS A 203 -5.18 -19.23 22.83
N GLY A 204 -4.41 -19.30 21.74
CA GLY A 204 -4.15 -18.18 20.85
C GLY A 204 -2.96 -17.32 21.23
N SER A 205 -2.89 -16.15 20.59
CA SER A 205 -1.80 -15.19 20.78
C SER A 205 -2.33 -13.78 20.96
N CYS A 206 -1.58 -12.96 21.67
CA CYS A 206 -1.86 -11.56 21.91
C CYS A 206 -0.59 -10.76 21.67
N PHE A 207 -0.52 -10.03 20.57
CA PHE A 207 0.53 -9.09 20.25
C PHE A 207 0.10 -7.69 20.67
N TYR A 208 0.99 -6.93 21.32
CA TYR A 208 0.67 -5.58 21.79
C TYR A 208 1.90 -4.68 21.77
N PHE A 209 1.68 -3.38 21.63
CA PHE A 209 2.72 -2.36 21.76
C PHE A 209 2.09 -1.03 22.17
N THR A 210 2.92 -0.13 22.71
CA THR A 210 2.49 1.22 23.10
C THR A 210 3.45 2.23 22.50
N ILE A 211 2.92 3.20 21.75
CA ILE A 211 3.70 4.28 21.15
C ILE A 211 3.22 5.64 21.67
N LEU A 212 4.10 6.62 21.65
CA LEU A 212 3.79 8.01 21.98
C LEU A 212 3.62 8.78 20.67
N LEU A 213 2.43 9.35 20.43
CA LEU A 213 2.15 10.18 19.26
C LEU A 213 1.75 11.58 19.68
N HIS A 214 2.11 12.57 18.88
CA HIS A 214 1.72 13.94 19.11
C HIS A 214 0.26 14.14 18.65
N PRO A 215 -0.70 14.46 19.55
CA PRO A 215 -2.08 14.75 19.15
C PRO A 215 -2.12 16.06 18.36
N VAL A 216 -2.85 16.08 17.25
CA VAL A 216 -3.09 17.29 16.48
C VAL A 216 -4.36 17.95 17.02
N THR A 217 -4.19 18.96 17.90
CA THR A 217 -5.28 19.74 18.46
C THR A 217 -5.53 20.99 17.61
N GLY A 218 -6.76 21.18 17.17
CA GLY A 218 -7.22 22.46 16.61
C GLY A 218 -7.31 22.54 15.10
N GLU A 219 -8.24 21.78 14.54
CA GLU A 219 -9.04 22.18 13.38
C GLU A 219 -10.33 21.38 13.41
N GLN A 220 -11.45 22.10 13.34
CA GLN A 220 -12.77 21.47 13.23
C GLN A 220 -12.76 20.53 12.04
N THR A 221 -13.15 19.30 12.28
CA THR A 221 -13.50 18.30 11.28
C THR A 221 -14.31 18.96 10.16
N ARG A 222 -13.72 19.16 8.99
CA ARG A 222 -14.55 19.03 7.79
C ARG A 222 -14.93 17.56 7.76
N GLU A 223 -16.19 17.30 8.11
CA GLU A 223 -16.83 16.01 7.82
C GLU A 223 -16.46 15.68 6.36
N THR A 224 -15.88 14.53 6.16
CA THR A 224 -15.73 13.95 4.83
C THR A 224 -17.14 13.84 4.27
N GLU A 225 -17.46 14.76 3.36
CA GLU A 225 -18.65 14.67 2.55
C GLU A 225 -18.68 13.24 1.96
N LYS A 226 -19.89 12.64 1.99
CA LYS A 226 -20.12 11.35 1.33
C LYS A 226 -19.49 11.39 -0.05
N PRO A 227 -18.83 10.31 -0.50
CA PRO A 227 -18.26 10.30 -1.83
C PRO A 227 -19.36 10.56 -2.85
N GLU A 228 -19.42 11.78 -3.38
CA GLU A 228 -20.16 12.06 -4.59
C GLU A 228 -19.55 11.12 -5.67
N GLN A 229 -20.40 10.48 -6.44
CA GLN A 229 -19.97 9.74 -7.61
C GLN A 229 -19.42 10.74 -8.62
N ILE A 230 -18.14 11.06 -8.52
CA ILE A 230 -17.46 11.93 -9.46
C ILE A 230 -17.34 11.14 -10.77
N SER A 231 -17.98 11.63 -11.81
CA SER A 231 -17.82 11.09 -13.15
C SER A 231 -16.60 11.71 -13.80
N PHE A 232 -15.70 10.88 -14.29
CA PHE A 232 -14.54 11.31 -15.08
C PHE A 232 -14.82 11.28 -16.58
N GLU A 233 -16.07 11.09 -16.98
CA GLU A 233 -16.49 11.02 -18.38
C GLU A 233 -16.10 12.30 -19.15
N GLY A 234 -15.39 12.11 -20.25
CA GLY A 234 -14.90 13.22 -21.09
C GLY A 234 -13.56 13.81 -20.66
N LYS A 235 -13.02 13.45 -19.48
CA LYS A 235 -11.66 13.82 -19.08
C LYS A 235 -10.63 13.11 -19.96
N ARG A 236 -9.51 13.78 -20.23
CA ARG A 236 -8.44 13.27 -21.09
C ARG A 236 -7.09 13.32 -20.37
N ILE A 237 -6.42 12.19 -20.29
CA ILE A 237 -5.12 12.05 -19.64
C ILE A 237 -4.07 11.63 -20.66
N LEU A 238 -2.94 12.34 -20.66
CA LEU A 238 -1.74 11.92 -21.37
C LEU A 238 -0.95 10.97 -20.45
N VAL A 239 -0.79 9.73 -20.90
CA VAL A 239 0.00 8.70 -20.20
C VAL A 239 1.36 8.60 -20.89
N VAL A 240 2.44 8.78 -20.12
CA VAL A 240 3.81 8.77 -20.63
C VAL A 240 4.58 7.63 -19.95
N GLU A 241 4.90 6.59 -20.71
CA GLU A 241 5.48 5.34 -20.22
C GLU A 241 6.23 4.65 -21.35
N ASP A 242 7.45 4.17 -21.13
CA ASP A 242 8.26 3.50 -22.16
C ASP A 242 8.02 1.98 -22.22
N ASN A 243 7.46 1.41 -21.18
CA ASN A 243 7.13 -0.01 -21.14
C ASN A 243 5.70 -0.25 -21.64
N GLU A 244 5.58 -0.99 -22.75
CA GLU A 244 4.31 -1.26 -23.44
C GLU A 244 3.27 -1.93 -22.50
N LEU A 245 3.69 -2.87 -21.67
CA LEU A 245 2.80 -3.56 -20.72
C LEU A 245 2.28 -2.60 -19.62
N ASN A 246 3.16 -1.76 -19.07
CA ASN A 246 2.74 -0.77 -18.08
C ASN A 246 1.78 0.25 -18.68
N MET A 247 2.06 0.70 -19.92
CA MET A 247 1.20 1.59 -20.68
C MET A 247 -0.21 0.99 -20.84
N GLU A 248 -0.29 -0.26 -21.29
CA GLU A 248 -1.57 -0.96 -21.48
C GLU A 248 -2.35 -1.08 -20.16
N ILE A 249 -1.68 -1.44 -19.07
CA ILE A 249 -2.31 -1.57 -17.74
C ILE A 249 -2.89 -0.23 -17.29
N ILE A 250 -2.11 0.85 -17.34
CA ILE A 250 -2.55 2.18 -16.88
C ILE A 250 -3.71 2.69 -17.75
N CYS A 251 -3.61 2.59 -19.08
CA CYS A 251 -4.68 2.99 -19.97
C CYS A 251 -5.96 2.19 -19.71
N THR A 252 -5.87 0.87 -19.53
CA THR A 252 -7.02 0.02 -19.23
C THR A 252 -7.71 0.43 -17.92
N ILE A 253 -6.94 0.75 -16.88
CA ILE A 253 -7.49 1.21 -15.60
C ILE A 253 -8.21 2.56 -15.78
N LEU A 254 -7.61 3.53 -16.48
CA LEU A 254 -8.19 4.85 -16.70
C LEU A 254 -9.46 4.79 -17.58
N GLU A 255 -9.45 3.96 -18.61
CA GLU A 255 -10.61 3.72 -19.48
C GLU A 255 -11.76 3.07 -18.70
N GLY A 256 -11.46 2.23 -17.71
CA GLY A 256 -12.44 1.68 -16.76
C GLY A 256 -13.17 2.75 -15.94
N TYR A 257 -12.57 3.92 -15.74
CA TYR A 257 -13.19 5.10 -15.14
C TYR A 257 -13.87 6.05 -16.15
N GLY A 258 -13.90 5.71 -17.42
CA GLY A 258 -14.49 6.53 -18.51
C GLY A 258 -13.57 7.66 -18.98
N ILE A 259 -12.30 7.63 -18.64
CA ILE A 259 -11.29 8.62 -19.03
C ILE A 259 -10.74 8.28 -20.42
N LEU A 260 -10.58 9.29 -21.26
CA LEU A 260 -9.91 9.17 -22.55
C LEU A 260 -8.38 9.22 -22.34
N THR A 261 -7.67 8.25 -22.87
CA THR A 261 -6.21 8.18 -22.75
C THR A 261 -5.52 8.49 -24.06
N GLU A 262 -4.42 9.24 -24.02
CA GLU A 262 -3.44 9.34 -25.10
C GLU A 262 -2.07 8.93 -24.58
N GLN A 263 -1.26 8.33 -25.45
CA GLN A 263 -0.02 7.66 -25.08
C GLN A 263 1.18 8.40 -25.65
N ALA A 264 2.28 8.48 -24.87
CA ALA A 264 3.59 8.89 -25.30
C ALA A 264 4.63 7.91 -24.74
N VAL A 265 5.56 7.46 -25.56
CA VAL A 265 6.54 6.42 -25.18
C VAL A 265 7.82 6.98 -24.50
N ASN A 266 7.96 8.30 -24.43
CA ASN A 266 9.04 8.98 -23.73
C ASN A 266 8.70 10.45 -23.48
N GLY A 267 9.54 11.14 -22.70
CA GLY A 267 9.34 12.55 -22.36
C GLY A 267 9.35 13.49 -23.56
N LYS A 268 10.11 13.18 -24.60
CA LYS A 268 10.22 14.01 -25.80
C LYS A 268 8.92 13.99 -26.61
N GLU A 269 8.29 12.83 -26.71
CA GLU A 269 7.00 12.69 -27.35
C GLU A 269 5.90 13.40 -26.57
N ALA A 270 5.93 13.32 -25.23
CA ALA A 270 4.99 14.03 -24.37
C ALA A 270 5.09 15.55 -24.56
N VAL A 271 6.29 16.13 -24.57
CA VAL A 271 6.53 17.54 -24.86
C VAL A 271 5.97 17.92 -26.22
N HIS A 272 6.25 17.12 -27.25
CA HIS A 272 5.75 17.35 -28.60
C HIS A 272 4.23 17.29 -28.72
N GLN A 273 3.57 16.34 -28.01
CA GLN A 273 2.11 16.29 -27.98
C GLN A 273 1.52 17.52 -27.29
N MET A 274 2.13 17.98 -26.18
CA MET A 274 1.72 19.22 -25.53
C MET A 274 1.88 20.45 -26.41
N GLU A 275 2.88 20.51 -27.29
CA GLU A 275 3.05 21.60 -28.25
C GLU A 275 1.99 21.61 -29.33
N LYS A 276 1.60 20.44 -29.84
CA LYS A 276 0.70 20.30 -30.98
C LYS A 276 -0.80 20.41 -30.63
N THR A 277 -1.18 20.02 -29.44
CA THR A 277 -2.58 20.00 -29.01
C THR A 277 -3.09 21.40 -28.69
N ALA A 278 -4.40 21.62 -28.81
CA ALA A 278 -5.02 22.85 -28.41
C ALA A 278 -4.95 23.07 -26.88
N PRO A 279 -4.93 24.32 -26.40
CA PRO A 279 -5.02 24.60 -24.95
C PRO A 279 -6.21 23.91 -24.29
N GLY A 280 -5.97 23.27 -23.14
CA GLY A 280 -7.00 22.54 -22.40
C GLY A 280 -7.40 21.21 -23.00
N TYR A 281 -6.61 20.65 -23.91
CA TYR A 281 -6.90 19.35 -24.51
C TYR A 281 -6.68 18.18 -23.54
N TYR A 282 -5.68 18.27 -22.66
CA TYR A 282 -5.43 17.32 -21.56
C TYR A 282 -5.82 17.93 -20.22
N ASP A 283 -6.46 17.14 -19.37
CA ASP A 283 -6.82 17.50 -18.01
C ASP A 283 -5.69 17.14 -17.01
N MET A 284 -4.86 16.14 -17.33
CA MET A 284 -3.78 15.65 -16.48
C MET A 284 -2.72 14.89 -17.28
N ILE A 285 -1.52 14.79 -16.75
CA ILE A 285 -0.42 13.97 -17.29
C ILE A 285 0.05 12.99 -16.22
N LEU A 286 0.08 11.70 -16.56
CA LEU A 286 0.77 10.67 -15.79
C LEU A 286 2.11 10.39 -16.47
N MET A 287 3.21 10.61 -15.75
CA MET A 287 4.58 10.67 -16.31
C MET A 287 5.51 9.69 -15.61
N ASP A 288 5.98 8.66 -16.31
CA ASP A 288 7.10 7.88 -15.78
C ASP A 288 8.34 8.75 -15.63
N ILE A 289 9.10 8.54 -14.56
CA ILE A 289 10.36 9.26 -14.32
C ILE A 289 11.48 8.67 -15.19
N MET A 290 11.58 7.35 -15.26
CA MET A 290 12.72 6.66 -15.85
C MET A 290 12.41 6.20 -17.29
N MET A 291 12.68 7.06 -18.25
CA MET A 291 12.45 6.79 -19.66
C MET A 291 13.69 7.11 -20.52
N PRO A 292 13.84 6.43 -21.67
CA PRO A 292 14.91 6.75 -22.63
C PRO A 292 14.69 8.11 -23.32
N GLU A 293 15.72 8.63 -23.94
CA GLU A 293 15.80 9.89 -24.70
C GLU A 293 15.59 11.16 -23.87
N MET A 294 14.48 11.26 -23.14
CA MET A 294 14.15 12.35 -22.22
C MET A 294 13.42 11.76 -21.02
N ASP A 295 13.98 11.93 -19.84
CA ASP A 295 13.37 11.47 -18.60
C ASP A 295 12.13 12.32 -18.22
N GLY A 296 11.30 11.79 -17.30
CA GLY A 296 10.06 12.47 -16.91
C GLY A 296 10.30 13.80 -16.19
N LEU A 297 11.42 13.94 -15.45
CA LEU A 297 11.76 15.19 -14.77
C LEU A 297 12.16 16.28 -15.76
N GLU A 298 12.89 15.92 -16.81
CA GLU A 298 13.24 16.82 -17.91
C GLU A 298 12.00 17.22 -18.70
N ALA A 299 11.13 16.25 -19.03
CA ALA A 299 9.88 16.49 -19.71
C ALA A 299 8.94 17.44 -18.93
N ALA A 300 8.80 17.23 -17.62
CA ALA A 300 8.00 18.12 -16.78
C ALA A 300 8.55 19.56 -16.79
N ARG A 301 9.87 19.74 -16.65
CA ARG A 301 10.50 21.07 -16.76
C ARG A 301 10.27 21.71 -18.12
N ALA A 302 10.39 20.94 -19.19
CA ALA A 302 10.16 21.44 -20.55
C ALA A 302 8.70 21.88 -20.75
N ILE A 303 7.74 21.08 -20.29
CA ILE A 303 6.30 21.43 -20.33
C ILE A 303 6.04 22.69 -19.52
N ARG A 304 6.55 22.80 -18.28
CA ARG A 304 6.39 23.99 -17.42
C ARG A 304 7.03 25.26 -18.00
N ALA A 305 8.05 25.12 -18.83
CA ALA A 305 8.75 26.24 -19.48
C ALA A 305 8.04 26.77 -20.74
N MET A 306 7.01 26.09 -21.24
CA MET A 306 6.21 26.56 -22.38
C MET A 306 5.48 27.87 -22.04
N GLU A 307 5.32 28.76 -23.02
CA GLU A 307 4.65 30.07 -22.82
C GLU A 307 3.14 29.95 -22.60
N ARG A 308 2.55 28.77 -22.77
CA ARG A 308 1.12 28.49 -22.61
C ARG A 308 0.72 28.39 -21.13
N GLU A 309 -0.35 29.09 -20.73
CA GLU A 309 -0.77 29.14 -19.33
C GLU A 309 -1.17 27.77 -18.77
N GLU A 310 -1.87 26.93 -19.55
CA GLU A 310 -2.20 25.58 -19.09
C GLU A 310 -0.99 24.71 -18.81
N CYS A 311 0.13 24.91 -19.50
CA CYS A 311 1.37 24.16 -19.25
C CYS A 311 1.97 24.48 -17.89
N LYS A 312 1.64 25.63 -17.30
CA LYS A 312 2.05 26.02 -15.94
C LYS A 312 1.20 25.38 -14.86
N THR A 313 -0.06 25.03 -15.18
CA THR A 313 -1.07 24.61 -14.20
C THR A 313 -1.55 23.16 -14.35
N ILE A 314 -1.43 22.54 -15.54
CA ILE A 314 -1.86 21.16 -15.75
C ILE A 314 -1.27 20.23 -14.70
N PRO A 315 -2.08 19.38 -14.04
CA PRO A 315 -1.57 18.39 -13.09
C PRO A 315 -0.62 17.41 -13.78
N ILE A 316 0.62 17.28 -13.29
CA ILE A 316 1.60 16.29 -13.73
C ILE A 316 1.95 15.42 -12.52
N TYR A 317 1.63 14.14 -12.60
CA TYR A 317 1.95 13.16 -11.56
C TYR A 317 3.04 12.21 -12.03
N ALA A 318 4.09 12.13 -11.23
CA ALA A 318 5.17 11.18 -11.46
C ALA A 318 4.70 9.74 -11.22
N MET A 319 5.19 8.80 -12.01
CA MET A 319 5.09 7.35 -11.75
C MET A 319 6.51 6.79 -11.62
N SER A 320 6.81 6.06 -10.54
CA SER A 320 8.12 5.42 -10.40
C SER A 320 8.08 4.13 -9.60
N ALA A 321 9.08 3.27 -9.79
CA ALA A 321 9.24 2.05 -9.02
C ALA A 321 9.55 2.31 -7.53
N ASN A 322 9.98 3.51 -7.17
CA ASN A 322 10.37 3.88 -5.82
C ASN A 322 9.75 5.23 -5.45
N ALA A 323 8.86 5.23 -4.46
CA ALA A 323 8.31 6.46 -3.88
C ALA A 323 9.17 6.92 -2.68
N PHE A 324 10.50 7.08 -2.89
CA PHE A 324 11.36 7.60 -1.83
C PHE A 324 11.23 9.11 -1.70
N ASP A 325 11.40 9.62 -0.49
CA ASP A 325 11.39 11.07 -0.21
C ASP A 325 12.29 11.90 -1.15
N GLU A 326 13.43 11.33 -1.57
CA GLU A 326 14.33 12.01 -2.51
C GLU A 326 13.73 12.08 -3.92
N ASP A 327 13.07 11.02 -4.38
CA ASP A 327 12.43 10.98 -5.71
C ASP A 327 11.18 11.85 -5.73
N VAL A 328 10.39 11.85 -4.67
CA VAL A 328 9.25 12.76 -4.49
C VAL A 328 9.71 14.22 -4.50
N LYS A 329 10.76 14.57 -3.74
CA LYS A 329 11.32 15.93 -3.72
C LYS A 329 11.85 16.36 -5.08
N ARG A 330 12.51 15.47 -5.82
CA ARG A 330 13.00 15.74 -7.17
C ARG A 330 11.85 15.97 -8.16
N SER A 331 10.78 15.18 -8.09
CA SER A 331 9.57 15.34 -8.90
C SER A 331 8.91 16.69 -8.65
N LEU A 332 8.68 17.05 -7.40
CA LEU A 332 8.11 18.34 -7.01
C LEU A 332 9.02 19.51 -7.45
N ALA A 333 10.34 19.40 -7.29
CA ALA A 333 11.28 20.41 -7.73
C ALA A 333 11.33 20.59 -9.27
N SER A 334 10.92 19.57 -10.04
CA SER A 334 10.79 19.64 -11.50
C SER A 334 9.46 20.25 -11.96
N GLY A 335 8.57 20.62 -11.02
CA GLY A 335 7.26 21.21 -11.32
C GLY A 335 6.12 20.21 -11.43
N MET A 336 6.31 18.96 -11.00
CA MET A 336 5.23 17.98 -10.89
C MET A 336 4.37 18.26 -9.64
N ASN A 337 3.13 17.78 -9.63
CA ASN A 337 2.16 18.03 -8.58
C ASN A 337 2.13 16.92 -7.52
N GLY A 338 2.57 15.71 -7.87
CA GLY A 338 2.56 14.57 -6.97
C GLY A 338 3.27 13.36 -7.55
N HIS A 339 3.11 12.23 -6.85
CA HIS A 339 3.85 11.01 -7.13
C HIS A 339 2.98 9.77 -6.90
N LEU A 340 3.05 8.81 -7.81
CA LEU A 340 2.42 7.50 -7.72
C LEU A 340 3.49 6.42 -7.77
N SER A 341 3.44 5.45 -6.88
CA SER A 341 4.33 4.29 -6.91
C SER A 341 3.91 3.30 -7.99
N LYS A 342 4.86 2.66 -8.64
CA LYS A 342 4.63 1.48 -9.50
C LYS A 342 4.87 0.19 -8.69
N PRO A 343 4.01 -0.85 -8.81
CA PRO A 343 2.81 -0.87 -9.65
C PRO A 343 1.76 0.11 -9.13
N VAL A 344 1.03 0.75 -10.05
CA VAL A 344 0.03 1.77 -9.70
C VAL A 344 -1.11 1.11 -8.92
N ASP A 345 -1.27 1.54 -7.67
CA ASP A 345 -2.40 1.15 -6.84
C ASP A 345 -3.67 1.86 -7.32
N THR A 346 -4.70 1.07 -7.65
CA THR A 346 -5.95 1.60 -8.20
C THR A 346 -6.69 2.51 -7.23
N GLN A 347 -6.60 2.28 -5.92
CA GLN A 347 -7.26 3.11 -4.91
C GLN A 347 -6.55 4.46 -4.76
N VAL A 348 -5.21 4.45 -4.76
CA VAL A 348 -4.41 5.68 -4.71
C VAL A 348 -4.62 6.50 -5.99
N LEU A 349 -4.64 5.84 -7.16
CA LEU A 349 -4.92 6.50 -8.44
C LEU A 349 -6.32 7.12 -8.42
N GLU A 350 -7.36 6.39 -8.01
CA GLU A 350 -8.73 6.89 -7.93
C GLU A 350 -8.84 8.11 -7.01
N LYS A 351 -8.20 8.07 -5.84
CA LYS A 351 -8.13 9.21 -4.92
C LYS A 351 -7.48 10.43 -5.59
N THR A 352 -6.35 10.22 -6.25
CA THR A 352 -5.63 11.28 -6.97
C THR A 352 -6.49 11.90 -8.09
N LEU A 353 -7.19 11.06 -8.85
CA LEU A 353 -8.10 11.53 -9.91
C LEU A 353 -9.24 12.37 -9.32
N LYS A 354 -9.82 11.96 -8.19
CA LYS A 354 -10.86 12.73 -7.48
C LYS A 354 -10.36 14.09 -7.00
N GLU A 355 -9.16 14.16 -6.48
CA GLU A 355 -8.57 15.41 -6.00
C GLU A 355 -8.21 16.39 -7.12
N MET A 356 -7.84 15.88 -8.30
CA MET A 356 -7.31 16.70 -9.39
C MET A 356 -8.33 17.01 -10.49
N LEU A 357 -9.29 16.13 -10.73
CA LEU A 357 -10.24 16.22 -11.84
C LEU A 357 -11.68 16.36 -11.39
N GLY A 358 -11.94 16.19 -10.07
CA GLY A 358 -13.26 16.24 -9.46
C GLY A 358 -13.80 17.63 -9.12
#